data_8f9f3435db236ba80ec243a320546262
#
_entry.id   8f9f3435db236ba80ec243a320546262
#
_cell.length_a   1.000
_cell.length_b   1.000
_cell.length_c   1.000
_cell.angle_alpha   90.00
_cell.angle_beta   90.00
_cell.angle_gamma   90.00
#
_symmetry.space_group_name_H-M   'P 1'
#
loop_
_entity.id
_entity.type
_entity.pdbx_description
1 polymer ?
#
loop_
_entity_poly.entity_id
_entity_poly.type
_entity_poly.pdbx_seq_one_letter_code
_entity_poly.pdbx_strand_id
1 'polypeptide(L)'
;SSAASVVYKIQDEIESYTMTRQLLTEHPDTGALFFTAAGIYGGCKAVTESGLHPRIITFDEVPTTLELIKKGTVLATISQQPYKQGYRSLDILFEYLTSGILPENELQYAEHSIIIRENLPDS
;
A
#
# COMPACT_ATOMS: atom_id res chain seq x y z
N SER A 1 11.61 7.68 -15.29
CA SER A 1 11.13 8.77 -14.44
C SER A 1 11.52 8.53 -12.99
N SER A 2 12.08 9.52 -12.37
CA SER A 2 12.43 9.45 -10.96
C SER A 2 11.15 9.43 -10.13
N ALA A 3 10.97 8.38 -9.35
CA ALA A 3 9.90 8.37 -8.37
C ALA A 3 10.32 9.28 -7.21
N ALA A 4 9.61 10.39 -7.04
CA ALA A 4 9.78 11.19 -5.86
C ALA A 4 9.03 10.50 -4.73
N SER A 5 9.72 10.16 -3.66
CA SER A 5 9.05 9.63 -2.47
C SER A 5 9.07 10.70 -1.37
N VAL A 6 7.91 10.94 -0.80
CA VAL A 6 7.76 11.83 0.34
C VAL A 6 7.20 10.99 1.49
N VAL A 7 7.83 11.08 2.65
CA VAL A 7 7.40 10.36 3.84
C VAL A 7 6.82 11.35 4.83
N TYR A 8 5.57 11.13 5.22
CA TYR A 8 4.90 11.92 6.24
C TYR A 8 4.66 11.08 7.48
N LYS A 9 4.84 11.69 8.63
CA LYS A 9 4.53 11.05 9.90
C LYS A 9 3.07 11.33 10.22
N ILE A 10 2.22 10.34 9.95
CA ILE A 10 0.78 10.45 10.13
C ILE A 10 0.39 9.85 11.47
N GLN A 11 -0.39 10.59 12.25
CA GLN A 11 -0.80 10.19 13.60
C GLN A 11 -2.26 9.78 13.72
N ASP A 12 -3.11 10.20 12.77
CA ASP A 12 -4.53 9.85 12.79
C ASP A 12 -5.14 9.90 11.37
N GLU A 13 -6.38 9.47 11.28
CA GLU A 13 -7.09 9.37 10.02
C GLU A 13 -7.42 10.73 9.40
N ILE A 14 -7.67 11.75 10.22
CA ILE A 14 -7.95 13.10 9.74
C ILE A 14 -6.71 13.68 9.09
N GLU A 15 -5.57 13.52 9.73
CA GLU A 15 -4.30 13.98 9.19
C GLU A 15 -3.96 13.25 7.90
N SER A 16 -4.18 11.94 7.85
CA SER A 16 -3.96 11.14 6.65
C SER A 16 -4.82 11.63 5.48
N TYR A 17 -6.07 11.89 5.76
CA TYR A 17 -6.99 12.42 4.75
C TYR A 17 -6.50 13.76 4.18
N THR A 18 -6.18 14.69 5.07
CA THR A 18 -5.74 16.03 4.67
C THR A 18 -4.44 15.99 3.86
N MET A 19 -3.47 15.23 4.35
CA MET A 19 -2.17 15.14 3.69
C MET A 19 -2.24 14.41 2.35
N THR A 20 -3.02 13.34 2.29
CA THR A 20 -3.21 12.59 1.05
C THR A 20 -3.90 13.46 0.00
N ARG A 21 -4.93 14.19 0.41
CA ARG A 21 -5.65 15.10 -0.48
C ARG A 21 -4.72 16.16 -1.05
N GLN A 22 -3.88 16.76 -0.20
CA GLN A 22 -2.90 17.76 -0.62
C GLN A 22 -1.89 17.14 -1.59
N LEU A 23 -1.36 15.97 -1.24
CA LEU A 23 -0.38 15.29 -2.08
C LEU A 23 -0.93 15.00 -3.48
N LEU A 24 -2.15 14.50 -3.57
CA LEU A 24 -2.76 14.18 -4.85
C LEU A 24 -3.12 15.42 -5.67
N THR A 25 -3.41 16.54 -5.01
CA THR A 25 -3.64 17.80 -5.68
C THR A 25 -2.35 18.34 -6.30
N GLU A 26 -1.24 18.24 -5.57
CA GLU A 26 0.08 18.68 -6.04
C GLU A 26 0.72 17.71 -7.02
N HIS A 27 0.45 16.42 -6.87
CA HIS A 27 1.03 15.35 -7.67
C HIS A 27 -0.04 14.38 -8.16
N PRO A 28 -0.87 14.79 -9.12
CA PRO A 28 -1.94 13.92 -9.64
C PRO A 28 -1.43 12.69 -10.37
N ASP A 29 -0.15 12.67 -10.72
CA ASP A 29 0.53 11.54 -11.36
C ASP A 29 1.10 10.52 -10.36
N THR A 30 0.73 10.61 -9.08
CA THR A 30 1.18 9.68 -8.06
C THR A 30 0.81 8.25 -8.44
N GLY A 31 1.81 7.36 -8.49
CA GLY A 31 1.60 5.97 -8.90
C GLY A 31 1.22 5.05 -7.75
N ALA A 32 1.76 5.31 -6.55
CA ALA A 32 1.52 4.46 -5.39
C ALA A 32 1.57 5.27 -4.10
N LEU A 33 0.78 4.83 -3.12
CA LEU A 33 0.71 5.40 -1.79
C LEU A 33 0.86 4.31 -0.74
N PHE A 34 1.60 4.61 0.32
CA PHE A 34 1.79 3.71 1.45
C PHE A 34 1.14 4.26 2.69
N PHE A 35 0.33 3.44 3.36
CA PHE A 35 -0.28 3.82 4.61
C PHE A 35 0.07 2.83 5.70
N THR A 36 0.39 3.34 6.89
CA THR A 36 0.42 2.54 8.10
C THR A 36 -1.01 2.46 8.67
N ALA A 37 -1.23 1.59 9.65
CA ALA A 37 -2.55 1.33 10.21
C ALA A 37 -3.31 2.61 10.59
N ALA A 38 -2.61 3.62 11.08
CA ALA A 38 -3.23 4.85 11.57
C ALA A 38 -3.81 5.74 10.46
N GLY A 39 -3.46 5.50 9.20
CA GLY A 39 -3.84 6.40 8.11
C GLY A 39 -4.62 5.76 6.97
N ILE A 40 -5.01 4.49 7.08
CA ILE A 40 -5.60 3.75 5.96
C ILE A 40 -6.93 4.34 5.51
N TYR A 41 -7.85 4.57 6.43
CA TYR A 41 -9.19 5.05 6.07
C TYR A 41 -9.18 6.47 5.53
N GLY A 42 -8.47 7.36 6.20
CA GLY A 42 -8.35 8.75 5.74
C GLY A 42 -7.70 8.83 4.38
N GLY A 43 -6.62 8.07 4.18
CA GLY A 43 -5.94 8.02 2.90
C GLY A 43 -6.82 7.47 1.79
N CYS A 44 -7.50 6.36 2.04
CA CYS A 44 -8.40 5.75 1.05
C CYS A 44 -9.57 6.68 0.70
N LYS A 45 -10.11 7.39 1.68
CA LYS A 45 -11.17 8.36 1.44
C LYS A 45 -10.69 9.48 0.52
N ALA A 46 -9.51 10.02 0.78
CA ALA A 46 -8.95 11.09 -0.04
C ALA A 46 -8.70 10.61 -1.48
N VAL A 47 -8.20 9.40 -1.64
CA VAL A 47 -7.99 8.81 -2.97
C VAL A 47 -9.31 8.65 -3.71
N THR A 48 -10.33 8.11 -3.05
CA THR A 48 -11.64 7.94 -3.66
C THR A 48 -12.23 9.27 -4.11
N GLU A 49 -12.14 10.30 -3.28
CA GLU A 49 -12.68 11.62 -3.60
C GLU A 49 -11.91 12.33 -4.72
N SER A 50 -10.63 11.99 -4.87
CA SER A 50 -9.81 12.60 -5.93
C SER A 50 -10.18 12.14 -7.33
N GLY A 51 -10.80 10.98 -7.46
CA GLY A 51 -11.04 10.34 -8.76
C GLY A 51 -9.79 9.77 -9.40
N LEU A 52 -8.64 9.85 -8.74
CA LEU A 52 -7.40 9.27 -9.21
C LEU A 52 -7.29 7.82 -8.74
N HIS A 53 -6.40 7.06 -9.37
CA HIS A 53 -6.26 5.62 -9.08
C HIS A 53 -4.82 5.22 -8.76
N PRO A 54 -4.17 5.86 -7.77
CA PRO A 54 -2.87 5.38 -7.32
C PRO A 54 -3.05 4.00 -6.68
N ARG A 55 -2.00 3.20 -6.72
CA ARG A 55 -2.01 1.91 -6.03
C ARG A 55 -1.80 2.15 -4.55
N ILE A 56 -2.61 1.53 -3.71
CA ILE A 56 -2.54 1.70 -2.26
C ILE A 56 -1.98 0.43 -1.65
N ILE A 57 -0.93 0.59 -0.86
CA ILE A 57 -0.26 -0.49 -0.16
C ILE A 57 -0.21 -0.13 1.32
N THR A 58 -0.48 -1.11 2.18
CA THR A 58 -0.52 -0.87 3.63
C THR A 58 0.48 -1.76 4.35
N PHE A 59 0.80 -1.38 5.58
CA PHE A 59 1.66 -2.15 6.48
C PHE A 59 0.84 -2.59 7.68
N ASP A 60 -0.01 -3.57 7.50
CA ASP A 60 -0.73 -4.21 8.60
C ASP A 60 -1.54 -5.42 8.10
N GLU A 61 -2.18 -6.11 9.03
CA GLU A 61 -2.95 -7.30 8.73
C GLU A 61 -4.26 -7.30 9.53
N VAL A 62 -4.89 -6.13 9.67
CA VAL A 62 -6.16 -6.06 10.37
C VAL A 62 -7.32 -6.47 9.44
N PRO A 63 -8.40 -7.04 9.98
CA PRO A 63 -9.52 -7.53 9.16
C PRO A 63 -10.11 -6.48 8.22
N THR A 64 -10.17 -5.23 8.65
CA THR A 64 -10.71 -4.15 7.82
C THR A 64 -9.85 -3.88 6.59
N THR A 65 -8.52 -4.01 6.71
CA THR A 65 -7.61 -3.87 5.56
C THR A 65 -7.84 -5.02 4.57
N LEU A 66 -8.05 -6.23 5.06
CA LEU A 66 -8.33 -7.38 4.19
C LEU A 66 -9.62 -7.17 3.39
N GLU A 67 -10.62 -6.55 3.99
CA GLU A 67 -11.84 -6.19 3.28
C GLU A 67 -11.59 -5.16 2.17
N LEU A 68 -10.70 -4.19 2.41
CA LEU A 68 -10.32 -3.21 1.39
C LEU A 68 -9.56 -3.86 0.23
N ILE A 69 -8.75 -4.87 0.50
CA ILE A 69 -8.09 -5.66 -0.55
C ILE A 69 -9.14 -6.42 -1.37
N LYS A 70 -10.08 -7.04 -0.71
CA LYS A 70 -11.17 -7.78 -1.37
C LYS A 70 -11.96 -6.89 -2.30
N LYS A 71 -12.23 -5.66 -1.90
CA LYS A 71 -12.96 -4.68 -2.71
C LYS A 71 -12.11 -4.09 -3.83
N GLY A 72 -10.80 -4.27 -3.79
CA GLY A 72 -9.89 -3.69 -4.78
C GLY A 72 -9.44 -2.26 -4.48
N THR A 73 -9.83 -1.71 -3.33
CA THR A 73 -9.40 -0.36 -2.92
C THR A 73 -7.93 -0.35 -2.54
N VAL A 74 -7.48 -1.38 -1.82
CA VAL A 74 -6.08 -1.58 -1.44
C VAL A 74 -5.53 -2.71 -2.30
N LEU A 75 -4.36 -2.49 -2.90
CA LEU A 75 -3.72 -3.49 -3.74
C LEU A 75 -3.12 -4.62 -2.90
N ALA A 76 -2.41 -4.27 -1.85
CA ALA A 76 -1.65 -5.23 -1.05
C ALA A 76 -1.44 -4.71 0.36
N THR A 77 -1.27 -5.62 1.31
CA THR A 77 -0.77 -5.28 2.63
C THR A 77 0.49 -6.11 2.92
N ILE A 78 1.41 -5.49 3.63
CA ILE A 78 2.66 -6.12 4.04
C ILE A 78 2.55 -6.38 5.53
N SER A 79 2.63 -7.65 5.93
CA SER A 79 2.42 -8.08 7.31
C SER A 79 3.72 -8.31 8.07
N GLN A 80 4.86 -7.98 7.46
CA GLN A 80 6.16 -8.36 8.00
C GLN A 80 6.63 -7.43 9.11
N GLN A 81 7.04 -8.02 10.20
CA GLN A 81 7.74 -7.38 11.32
C GLN A 81 9.11 -8.08 11.48
N PRO A 82 10.22 -7.38 11.74
CA PRO A 82 10.35 -5.93 11.87
C PRO A 82 10.33 -5.17 10.52
N TYR A 83 10.29 -3.87 10.58
CA TYR A 83 10.16 -3.00 9.40
C TYR A 83 11.20 -3.23 8.30
N LYS A 84 12.43 -3.62 8.65
CA LYS A 84 13.44 -3.92 7.65
C LYS A 84 12.97 -4.95 6.63
N GLN A 85 12.22 -5.95 7.09
CA GLN A 85 11.69 -7.00 6.21
C GLN A 85 10.47 -6.49 5.44
N GLY A 86 9.74 -5.54 6.01
CA GLY A 86 8.66 -4.86 5.29
C GLY A 86 9.20 -4.10 4.09
N TYR A 87 10.35 -3.43 4.21
CA TYR A 87 10.97 -2.74 3.08
C TYR A 87 11.41 -3.72 2.00
N ARG A 88 11.91 -4.90 2.37
CA ARG A 88 12.23 -5.93 1.40
C ARG A 88 10.98 -6.39 0.63
N SER A 89 9.87 -6.59 1.34
CA SER A 89 8.60 -6.95 0.71
C SER A 89 8.14 -5.87 -0.25
N LEU A 90 8.35 -4.61 0.11
CA LEU A 90 8.01 -3.47 -0.70
C LEU A 90 8.81 -3.46 -2.00
N ASP A 91 10.12 -3.68 -1.92
CA ASP A 91 10.99 -3.73 -3.09
C ASP A 91 10.57 -4.86 -4.03
N ILE A 92 10.26 -6.03 -3.48
CA ILE A 92 9.80 -7.17 -4.25
C ILE A 92 8.50 -6.85 -4.98
N LEU A 93 7.55 -6.25 -4.26
CA LEU A 93 6.27 -5.88 -4.85
C LEU A 93 6.45 -4.84 -5.95
N PHE A 94 7.30 -3.85 -5.72
CA PHE A 94 7.57 -2.81 -6.70
C PHE A 94 8.20 -3.38 -7.97
N GLU A 95 9.18 -4.26 -7.85
CA GLU A 95 9.79 -4.93 -9.00
C GLU A 95 8.76 -5.76 -9.77
N TYR A 96 7.92 -6.50 -9.06
CA TYR A 96 6.87 -7.28 -9.69
C TYR A 96 5.91 -6.39 -10.49
N LEU A 97 5.51 -5.26 -9.92
CA LEU A 97 4.58 -4.34 -10.57
C LEU A 97 5.20 -3.67 -11.80
N THR A 98 6.51 -3.47 -11.82
CA THR A 98 7.18 -2.81 -12.94
C THR A 98 7.66 -3.76 -14.01
N SER A 99 8.12 -4.95 -13.65
CA SER A 99 8.70 -5.92 -14.59
C SER A 99 7.78 -7.09 -14.92
N GLY A 100 6.82 -7.38 -14.05
CA GLY A 100 5.98 -8.57 -14.18
C GLY A 100 6.69 -9.87 -13.81
N ILE A 101 7.94 -9.80 -13.36
CA ILE A 101 8.76 -10.97 -13.03
C ILE A 101 9.00 -11.02 -11.54
N LEU A 102 8.70 -12.18 -10.95
CA LEU A 102 9.00 -12.44 -9.55
C LEU A 102 10.00 -13.60 -9.49
N PRO A 103 11.25 -13.32 -9.06
CA PRO A 103 12.25 -14.37 -8.95
C PRO A 103 11.80 -15.50 -8.02
N GLU A 104 12.13 -16.72 -8.37
CA GLU A 104 11.66 -17.91 -7.67
C GLU A 104 12.06 -17.93 -6.18
N ASN A 105 13.25 -17.45 -5.87
CA ASN A 105 13.73 -17.37 -4.48
C ASN A 105 12.99 -16.29 -3.67
N GLU A 106 12.37 -15.33 -4.30
CA GLU A 106 11.59 -14.29 -3.63
C GLU A 106 10.12 -14.65 -3.51
N LEU A 107 9.66 -15.62 -4.29
CA LEU A 107 8.27 -16.06 -4.27
C LEU A 107 7.84 -16.57 -2.89
N GLN A 108 8.65 -17.41 -2.27
CA GLN A 108 8.34 -17.91 -0.94
C GLN A 108 8.27 -16.82 0.10
N TYR A 109 9.20 -15.86 0.02
CA TYR A 109 9.20 -14.73 0.91
C TYR A 109 7.92 -13.89 0.72
N ALA A 110 7.56 -13.61 -0.52
CA ALA A 110 6.36 -12.84 -0.84
C ALA A 110 5.08 -13.52 -0.36
N GLU A 111 4.99 -14.85 -0.49
CA GLU A 111 3.83 -15.63 -0.05
C GLU A 111 3.55 -15.50 1.44
N HIS A 112 4.59 -15.25 2.24
CA HIS A 112 4.47 -15.14 3.69
C HIS A 112 4.38 -13.71 4.20
N SER A 113 4.72 -12.73 3.38
CA SER A 113 4.84 -11.36 3.83
C SER A 113 3.95 -10.36 3.08
N ILE A 114 3.39 -10.74 1.94
CA ILE A 114 2.58 -9.86 1.12
C ILE A 114 1.21 -10.51 0.90
N ILE A 115 0.16 -9.78 1.25
CA ILE A 115 -1.22 -10.22 1.01
C ILE A 115 -1.81 -9.37 -0.10
N ILE A 116 -2.26 -10.02 -1.16
CA ILE A 116 -2.99 -9.42 -2.27
C ILE A 116 -4.33 -10.14 -2.38
N ARG A 117 -5.16 -9.73 -3.34
CA ARG A 117 -6.50 -10.31 -3.51
C ARG A 117 -6.45 -11.82 -3.72
N GLU A 118 -5.49 -12.29 -4.49
CA GLU A 118 -5.37 -13.69 -4.91
C GLU A 118 -4.98 -14.64 -3.79
N ASN A 119 -4.32 -14.14 -2.74
CA ASN A 119 -3.89 -14.98 -1.60
C ASN A 119 -4.53 -14.57 -0.28
N LEU A 120 -5.67 -13.88 -0.31
CA LEU A 120 -6.40 -13.51 0.89
C LEU A 120 -6.66 -14.74 1.76
N PRO A 121 -6.42 -14.64 3.08
CA PRO A 121 -6.75 -15.75 3.97
C PRO A 121 -8.26 -15.99 4.01
N ASP A 122 -8.63 -17.23 4.14
CA ASP A 122 -10.03 -17.60 4.30
C ASP A 122 -10.55 -17.07 5.65
N SER A 123 -11.68 -16.42 5.63
CA SER A 123 -12.30 -15.87 6.84
C SER A 123 -12.99 -16.95 7.65
#